data_c84b7f321a30c0512bf1db1b49a7adbf
#
_entry.id   c84b7f321a30c0512bf1db1b49a7adbf
#
_cell.length_a   1.000
_cell.length_b   1.000
_cell.length_c   1.000
_cell.angle_alpha   90.00
_cell.angle_beta   90.00
_cell.angle_gamma   90.00
#
_symmetry.space_group_name_H-M   'P 1'
#
loop_
_entity.id
_entity.type
_entity.pdbx_description
1 polymer ?
#
loop_
_entity_poly.entity_id
_entity_poly.type
_entity_poly.pdbx_seq_one_letter_code
_entity_poly.pdbx_strand_id
1 'polypeptide(L)'
;NLQGFNQIEIGDGLEVSLMQTTADGYRLKTDSNLVEILKVEVVDSVLKIHTTHKITSSKKLEISVTFQNLDKITLRNDAKIEGLNKFNLNNFILDGYDGSDFDLDVNSKQLTMNLNGNTKGKLQMRSDEATMVLNDNAYLKGKLSVDNLALTVNKRADMKIEGDAEYLSLITTGSTDIKAKDLKVTNANLNASNTSDIYVYVSKELNIYAKGKSFIYVYGTPHIKVEGLNDKSQIIKK
;
A
#
# COMPACT_ATOMS: atom_id res chain seq x y z
N ASN A 1 -19.77 8.45 23.36
CA ASN A 1 -18.52 7.72 23.54
C ASN A 1 -18.54 6.54 22.59
N LEU A 2 -17.54 6.45 21.69
CA LEU A 2 -17.29 5.23 20.93
C LEU A 2 -16.85 4.10 21.87
N GLN A 3 -17.27 2.88 21.57
CA GLN A 3 -16.61 1.68 22.12
C GLN A 3 -15.19 1.63 21.54
N GLY A 4 -14.23 1.03 22.26
CA GLY A 4 -12.87 0.82 21.74
C GLY A 4 -12.89 -0.01 20.47
N PHE A 5 -12.04 0.34 19.51
CA PHE A 5 -11.84 -0.40 18.26
C PHE A 5 -10.35 -0.53 17.96
N ASN A 6 -10.00 -1.54 17.19
CA ASN A 6 -8.65 -1.74 16.68
C ASN A 6 -8.63 -1.95 15.15
N GLN A 7 -9.77 -1.83 14.50
CA GLN A 7 -9.89 -1.87 13.06
C GLN A 7 -10.81 -0.76 12.56
N ILE A 8 -10.56 -0.29 11.34
CA ILE A 8 -11.37 0.73 10.67
C ILE A 8 -11.77 0.21 9.29
N GLU A 9 -13.04 0.32 8.94
CA GLU A 9 -13.55 0.06 7.60
C GLU A 9 -14.27 1.31 7.09
N ILE A 10 -13.85 1.81 5.91
CA ILE A 10 -14.40 3.02 5.30
C ILE A 10 -14.84 2.67 3.88
N GLY A 11 -16.03 3.15 3.49
CA GLY A 11 -16.60 2.92 2.19
C GLY A 11 -17.26 4.14 1.56
N ASP A 12 -17.85 3.90 0.39
CA ASP A 12 -18.83 4.75 -0.30
C ASP A 12 -18.34 6.17 -0.64
N GLY A 13 -17.07 6.28 -1.06
CA GLY A 13 -16.48 7.55 -1.48
C GLY A 13 -16.24 8.55 -0.34
N LEU A 14 -16.30 8.10 0.91
CA LEU A 14 -16.04 8.97 2.06
C LEU A 14 -14.55 9.31 2.19
N GLU A 15 -14.26 10.55 2.56
CA GLU A 15 -12.92 11.05 2.87
C GLU A 15 -12.78 11.19 4.39
N VAL A 16 -11.79 10.50 4.98
CA VAL A 16 -11.60 10.46 6.43
C VAL A 16 -10.15 10.80 6.79
N SER A 17 -9.98 11.77 7.67
CA SER A 17 -8.69 12.08 8.27
C SER A 17 -8.47 11.23 9.52
N LEU A 18 -7.31 10.58 9.62
CA LEU A 18 -6.96 9.69 10.72
C LEU A 18 -5.82 10.31 11.54
N MET A 19 -5.90 10.21 12.87
CA MET A 19 -4.85 10.68 13.77
C MET A 19 -4.64 9.68 14.90
N GLN A 20 -3.43 9.22 15.10
CA GLN A 20 -3.08 8.44 16.28
C GLN A 20 -2.91 9.38 17.49
N THR A 21 -3.63 9.07 18.58
CA THR A 21 -3.63 9.84 19.82
C THR A 21 -3.68 8.91 21.04
N THR A 22 -3.95 9.44 22.20
CA THR A 22 -4.13 8.67 23.45
C THR A 22 -5.59 8.25 23.73
N ALA A 23 -6.53 8.58 22.83
CA ALA A 23 -7.94 8.26 22.99
C ALA A 23 -8.62 8.00 21.64
N ASP A 24 -9.50 7.00 21.64
CA ASP A 24 -10.36 6.71 20.50
C ASP A 24 -11.51 7.72 20.42
N GLY A 25 -11.82 8.17 19.20
CA GLY A 25 -12.89 9.11 18.99
C GLY A 25 -13.17 9.42 17.54
N TYR A 26 -14.24 10.12 17.27
CA TYR A 26 -14.48 10.71 15.96
C TYR A 26 -15.11 12.09 16.08
N ARG A 27 -14.89 12.88 15.05
CA ARG A 27 -15.54 14.17 14.86
C ARG A 27 -16.18 14.21 13.50
N LEU A 28 -17.45 14.59 13.48
CA LEU A 28 -18.23 14.75 12.27
C LEU A 28 -18.72 16.20 12.18
N LYS A 29 -18.43 16.85 11.06
CA LYS A 29 -19.05 18.10 10.67
C LYS A 29 -19.72 17.89 9.31
N THR A 30 -21.02 17.95 9.27
CA THR A 30 -21.80 17.65 8.07
C THR A 30 -23.05 18.51 7.98
N ASP A 31 -23.62 18.56 6.80
CA ASP A 31 -24.93 19.14 6.57
C ASP A 31 -26.02 18.29 7.26
N SER A 32 -27.08 18.94 7.74
CA SER A 32 -28.15 18.25 8.51
C SER A 32 -28.82 17.10 7.75
N ASN A 33 -28.93 17.22 6.44
CA ASN A 33 -29.54 16.19 5.57
C ASN A 33 -28.65 14.94 5.40
N LEU A 34 -27.38 15.00 5.77
CA LEU A 34 -26.47 13.86 5.68
C LEU A 34 -26.36 13.05 6.98
N VAL A 35 -26.82 13.61 8.11
CA VAL A 35 -26.70 12.95 9.41
C VAL A 35 -27.40 11.60 9.46
N GLU A 36 -28.55 11.46 8.80
CA GLU A 36 -29.33 10.21 8.80
C GLU A 36 -28.73 9.13 7.91
N ILE A 37 -28.05 9.54 6.82
CA ILE A 37 -27.49 8.61 5.85
C ILE A 37 -26.06 8.18 6.17
N LEU A 38 -25.31 8.98 6.90
CA LEU A 38 -23.96 8.63 7.34
C LEU A 38 -24.03 7.75 8.58
N LYS A 39 -23.40 6.59 8.53
CA LYS A 39 -23.28 5.63 9.63
C LYS A 39 -21.85 5.60 10.15
N VAL A 40 -21.71 5.77 11.45
CA VAL A 40 -20.45 5.66 12.20
C VAL A 40 -20.72 4.78 13.41
N GLU A 41 -20.33 3.54 13.34
CA GLU A 41 -20.65 2.53 14.36
C GLU A 41 -19.49 1.61 14.61
N VAL A 42 -19.38 1.07 15.83
CA VAL A 42 -18.40 0.03 16.17
C VAL A 42 -19.12 -1.30 16.30
N VAL A 43 -18.72 -2.27 15.47
CA VAL A 43 -19.22 -3.64 15.50
C VAL A 43 -18.02 -4.58 15.55
N ASP A 44 -17.97 -5.46 16.53
CA ASP A 44 -16.88 -6.44 16.73
C ASP A 44 -15.48 -5.80 16.69
N SER A 45 -15.30 -4.69 17.40
CA SER A 45 -14.06 -3.91 17.44
C SER A 45 -13.65 -3.28 16.10
N VAL A 46 -14.53 -3.22 15.12
CA VAL A 46 -14.35 -2.54 13.82
C VAL A 46 -15.16 -1.24 13.81
N LEU A 47 -14.50 -0.11 13.69
CA LEU A 47 -15.16 1.17 13.41
C LEU A 47 -15.55 1.20 11.92
N LYS A 48 -16.84 1.12 11.64
CA LYS A 48 -17.40 1.18 10.28
C LYS A 48 -17.92 2.58 9.98
N ILE A 49 -17.47 3.14 8.85
CA ILE A 49 -17.87 4.45 8.36
C ILE A 49 -18.35 4.29 6.92
N HIS A 50 -19.65 4.40 6.72
CA HIS A 50 -20.28 4.17 5.42
C HIS A 50 -21.56 4.99 5.29
N THR A 51 -22.20 4.93 4.13
CA THR A 51 -23.48 5.62 3.88
C THR A 51 -24.57 4.63 3.51
N THR A 52 -25.81 4.93 3.89
CA THR A 52 -26.98 4.13 3.47
C THR A 52 -27.44 4.46 2.05
N HIS A 53 -27.08 5.64 1.54
CA HIS A 53 -27.42 6.12 0.21
C HIS A 53 -26.24 6.91 -0.37
N LYS A 54 -26.08 6.89 -1.68
CA LYS A 54 -25.03 7.64 -2.37
C LYS A 54 -25.15 9.13 -2.12
N ILE A 55 -24.10 9.76 -1.63
CA ILE A 55 -24.00 11.22 -1.51
C ILE A 55 -23.65 11.79 -2.89
N THR A 56 -24.55 12.56 -3.48
CA THR A 56 -24.34 13.20 -4.80
C THR A 56 -23.69 14.58 -4.68
N SER A 57 -23.93 15.28 -3.58
CA SER A 57 -23.29 16.57 -3.26
C SER A 57 -23.38 16.87 -1.77
N SER A 58 -22.38 17.53 -1.25
CA SER A 58 -22.40 18.09 0.11
C SER A 58 -21.76 19.48 0.11
N LYS A 59 -22.24 20.38 0.92
CA LYS A 59 -21.59 21.67 1.18
C LYS A 59 -20.50 21.51 2.23
N LYS A 60 -20.72 20.57 3.16
CA LYS A 60 -19.81 20.29 4.25
C LYS A 60 -19.88 18.82 4.64
N LEU A 61 -18.75 18.15 4.53
CA LEU A 61 -18.56 16.80 5.05
C LEU A 61 -17.10 16.63 5.48
N GLU A 62 -16.84 16.74 6.77
CA GLU A 62 -15.53 16.54 7.37
C GLU A 62 -15.65 15.41 8.39
N ILE A 63 -14.91 14.33 8.16
CA ILE A 63 -14.87 13.18 9.06
C ILE A 63 -13.43 13.02 9.56
N SER A 64 -13.25 13.07 10.86
CA SER A 64 -11.95 12.84 11.50
C SER A 64 -12.08 11.76 12.55
N VAL A 65 -11.14 10.82 12.58
CA VAL A 65 -11.07 9.73 13.54
C VAL A 65 -9.77 9.81 14.30
N THR A 66 -9.84 9.69 15.62
CA THR A 66 -8.69 9.48 16.48
C THR A 66 -8.67 8.05 17.00
N PHE A 67 -7.49 7.46 17.12
CA PHE A 67 -7.31 6.11 17.63
C PHE A 67 -6.03 5.98 18.46
N GLN A 68 -6.02 5.03 19.39
CA GLN A 68 -4.84 4.72 20.19
C GLN A 68 -3.98 3.65 19.51
N ASN A 69 -4.59 2.53 19.18
CA ASN A 69 -3.97 1.40 18.50
C ASN A 69 -4.81 0.97 17.31
N LEU A 70 -4.15 0.50 16.27
CA LEU A 70 -4.82 0.07 15.06
C LEU A 70 -4.08 -1.12 14.45
N ASP A 71 -4.82 -2.20 14.21
CA ASP A 71 -4.29 -3.41 13.58
C ASP A 71 -4.63 -3.47 12.10
N LYS A 72 -5.77 -2.87 11.71
CA LYS A 72 -6.24 -2.97 10.33
C LYS A 72 -7.03 -1.75 9.85
N ILE A 73 -6.79 -1.37 8.59
CA ILE A 73 -7.66 -0.48 7.82
C ILE A 73 -8.14 -1.21 6.57
N THR A 74 -9.43 -1.12 6.28
CA THR A 74 -10.06 -1.60 5.04
C THR A 74 -10.74 -0.44 4.32
N LEU A 75 -10.38 -0.23 3.06
CA LEU A 75 -10.95 0.81 2.20
C LEU A 75 -11.69 0.18 1.02
N ARG A 76 -12.92 0.64 0.77
CA ARG A 76 -13.77 0.12 -0.31
C ARG A 76 -14.49 1.26 -1.04
N ASN A 77 -14.94 0.99 -2.25
CA ASN A 77 -15.89 1.86 -2.97
C ASN A 77 -15.42 3.33 -2.98
N ASP A 78 -14.25 3.60 -3.52
CA ASP A 78 -13.68 4.95 -3.68
C ASP A 78 -13.40 5.72 -2.36
N ALA A 79 -13.35 5.03 -1.21
CA ALA A 79 -13.00 5.64 0.08
C ALA A 79 -11.60 6.22 0.05
N LYS A 80 -11.39 7.34 0.77
CA LYS A 80 -10.10 7.99 0.88
C LYS A 80 -9.70 8.22 2.32
N ILE A 81 -8.43 8.03 2.64
CA ILE A 81 -7.87 8.36 3.94
C ILE A 81 -6.60 9.19 3.85
N GLU A 82 -6.44 10.07 4.83
CA GLU A 82 -5.22 10.82 5.07
C GLU A 82 -4.80 10.67 6.53
N GLY A 83 -3.55 10.27 6.76
CA GLY A 83 -2.94 10.26 8.09
C GLY A 83 -2.43 11.65 8.45
N LEU A 84 -2.98 12.26 9.51
CA LEU A 84 -2.57 13.58 9.96
C LEU A 84 -1.26 13.59 10.75
N ASN A 85 -0.82 12.44 11.22
CA ASN A 85 0.46 12.24 11.89
C ASN A 85 1.03 10.85 11.56
N LYS A 86 2.25 10.62 11.99
CA LYS A 86 2.88 9.30 11.87
C LYS A 86 2.19 8.29 12.79
N PHE A 87 1.82 7.13 12.26
CA PHE A 87 1.28 6.01 13.01
C PHE A 87 2.41 5.12 13.51
N ASN A 88 2.42 4.82 14.80
CA ASN A 88 3.35 3.88 15.44
C ASN A 88 2.57 2.64 15.86
N LEU A 89 2.74 1.57 15.10
CA LEU A 89 1.94 0.35 15.20
C LEU A 89 2.85 -0.88 15.40
N ASN A 90 2.28 -2.02 15.75
CA ASN A 90 3.01 -3.28 15.77
C ASN A 90 2.82 -4.04 14.46
N ASN A 91 1.72 -4.77 14.35
CA ASN A 91 1.32 -5.47 13.14
C ASN A 91 0.22 -4.65 12.49
N PHE A 92 0.44 -4.20 11.26
CA PHE A 92 -0.53 -3.35 10.58
C PHE A 92 -0.93 -3.95 9.24
N ILE A 93 -2.23 -4.01 8.99
CA ILE A 93 -2.81 -4.49 7.72
C ILE A 93 -3.56 -3.35 7.04
N LEU A 94 -3.26 -3.12 5.77
CA LEU A 94 -3.99 -2.18 4.93
C LEU A 94 -4.55 -2.90 3.70
N ASP A 95 -5.86 -3.02 3.64
CA ASP A 95 -6.58 -3.58 2.49
C ASP A 95 -7.30 -2.47 1.73
N GLY A 96 -6.93 -2.24 0.47
CA GLY A 96 -7.55 -1.28 -0.44
C GLY A 96 -8.22 -1.98 -1.61
N TYR A 97 -9.46 -1.58 -1.90
CA TYR A 97 -10.28 -2.14 -2.97
C TYR A 97 -10.91 -1.03 -3.82
N ASP A 98 -11.27 -1.40 -5.03
CA ASP A 98 -12.00 -0.56 -5.99
C ASP A 98 -11.17 0.66 -6.41
N GLY A 99 -11.67 1.89 -6.24
CA GLY A 99 -10.97 3.13 -6.53
C GLY A 99 -10.46 3.87 -5.29
N SER A 100 -10.29 3.17 -4.17
CA SER A 100 -9.88 3.80 -2.90
C SER A 100 -8.49 4.42 -2.97
N ASP A 101 -8.24 5.41 -2.11
CA ASP A 101 -6.98 6.18 -2.07
C ASP A 101 -6.50 6.36 -0.62
N PHE A 102 -5.17 6.39 -0.41
CA PHE A 102 -4.62 6.67 0.91
C PHE A 102 -3.30 7.45 0.84
N ASP A 103 -3.05 8.25 1.88
CA ASP A 103 -1.77 8.94 2.13
C ASP A 103 -1.39 8.76 3.60
N LEU A 104 -0.38 7.93 3.88
CA LEU A 104 -0.03 7.51 5.23
C LEU A 104 1.48 7.56 5.51
N ASP A 105 1.83 7.93 6.74
CA ASP A 105 3.17 7.75 7.34
C ASP A 105 3.08 6.73 8.47
N VAL A 106 3.75 5.57 8.32
CA VAL A 106 3.59 4.41 9.21
C VAL A 106 4.94 3.91 9.70
N ASN A 107 5.05 3.72 11.00
CA ASN A 107 6.11 2.99 11.67
C ASN A 107 5.51 1.69 12.22
N SER A 108 6.00 0.53 11.82
CA SER A 108 5.47 -0.75 12.31
C SER A 108 6.57 -1.79 12.42
N LYS A 109 6.33 -2.88 13.17
CA LYS A 109 7.20 -4.05 13.10
C LYS A 109 6.91 -4.86 11.85
N GLN A 110 5.65 -5.11 11.58
CA GLN A 110 5.19 -5.84 10.40
C GLN A 110 4.09 -5.05 9.69
N LEU A 111 4.21 -4.93 8.37
CA LEU A 111 3.19 -4.34 7.53
C LEU A 111 2.74 -5.35 6.47
N THR A 112 1.42 -5.57 6.37
CA THR A 112 0.80 -6.30 5.27
C THR A 112 -0.10 -5.37 4.49
N MET A 113 0.07 -5.31 3.18
CA MET A 113 -0.72 -4.44 2.30
C MET A 113 -1.26 -5.21 1.12
N ASN A 114 -2.57 -5.11 0.88
CA ASN A 114 -3.22 -5.69 -0.28
C ASN A 114 -4.01 -4.61 -1.03
N LEU A 115 -3.56 -4.26 -2.22
CA LEU A 115 -4.20 -3.25 -3.07
C LEU A 115 -4.80 -3.92 -4.30
N ASN A 116 -6.09 -3.71 -4.51
CA ASN A 116 -6.85 -4.33 -5.59
C ASN A 116 -7.66 -3.28 -6.36
N GLY A 117 -8.05 -3.63 -7.59
CA GLY A 117 -8.84 -2.73 -8.44
C GLY A 117 -8.02 -1.54 -8.93
N ASN A 118 -8.56 -0.34 -8.75
CA ASN A 118 -7.91 0.92 -9.11
C ASN A 118 -7.37 1.68 -7.87
N THR A 119 -7.08 0.96 -6.81
CA THR A 119 -6.57 1.56 -5.55
C THR A 119 -5.27 2.30 -5.78
N LYS A 120 -5.15 3.50 -5.21
CA LYS A 120 -3.93 4.31 -5.25
C LYS A 120 -3.45 4.58 -3.84
N GLY A 121 -2.13 4.60 -3.67
CA GLY A 121 -1.54 4.88 -2.37
C GLY A 121 -0.30 5.73 -2.42
N LYS A 122 -0.16 6.57 -1.39
CA LYS A 122 1.11 7.17 -1.01
C LYS A 122 1.48 6.66 0.37
N LEU A 123 2.69 6.13 0.49
CA LEU A 123 3.16 5.54 1.74
C LEU A 123 4.56 6.04 2.08
N GLN A 124 4.71 6.63 3.23
CA GLN A 124 6.00 6.72 3.90
C GLN A 124 6.02 5.64 4.98
N MET A 125 7.04 4.76 4.98
CA MET A 125 7.05 3.61 5.87
C MET A 125 8.43 3.33 6.43
N ARG A 126 8.46 2.97 7.71
CA ARG A 126 9.55 2.22 8.32
C ARG A 126 9.01 0.95 8.96
N SER A 127 9.62 -0.21 8.66
CA SER A 127 9.19 -1.50 9.20
C SER A 127 10.35 -2.48 9.23
N ASP A 128 10.30 -3.48 10.11
CA ASP A 128 11.25 -4.59 10.09
C ASP A 128 10.88 -5.53 8.91
N GLU A 129 9.60 -5.81 8.74
CA GLU A 129 9.08 -6.67 7.67
C GLU A 129 7.90 -6.02 6.95
N ALA A 130 7.88 -6.07 5.63
CA ALA A 130 6.73 -5.64 4.84
C ALA A 130 6.40 -6.63 3.74
N THR A 131 5.13 -7.00 3.65
CA THR A 131 4.58 -7.80 2.56
C THR A 131 3.50 -7.00 1.84
N MET A 132 3.69 -6.78 0.53
CA MET A 132 2.77 -5.99 -0.26
C MET A 132 2.34 -6.74 -1.51
N VAL A 133 1.04 -6.79 -1.75
CA VAL A 133 0.43 -7.39 -2.95
C VAL A 133 -0.37 -6.32 -3.67
N LEU A 134 -0.03 -6.07 -4.92
CA LEU A 134 -0.72 -5.15 -5.80
C LEU A 134 -1.32 -5.92 -6.97
N ASN A 135 -2.60 -5.73 -7.20
CA ASN A 135 -3.34 -6.41 -8.27
C ASN A 135 -4.10 -5.41 -9.14
N ASP A 136 -4.51 -5.87 -10.31
CA ASP A 136 -5.37 -5.16 -11.28
C ASP A 136 -4.71 -3.91 -11.86
N ASN A 137 -5.14 -2.71 -11.48
CA ASN A 137 -4.55 -1.42 -11.87
C ASN A 137 -4.10 -0.64 -10.62
N ALA A 138 -3.80 -1.34 -9.52
CA ALA A 138 -3.35 -0.69 -8.30
C ALA A 138 -2.03 0.05 -8.52
N TYR A 139 -1.88 1.19 -7.86
CA TYR A 139 -0.68 2.00 -7.93
C TYR A 139 -0.18 2.39 -6.54
N LEU A 140 1.10 2.15 -6.27
CA LEU A 140 1.75 2.58 -5.03
C LEU A 140 2.93 3.50 -5.31
N LYS A 141 2.94 4.67 -4.67
CA LYS A 141 4.12 5.51 -4.53
C LYS A 141 4.60 5.45 -3.09
N GLY A 142 5.84 4.98 -2.86
CA GLY A 142 6.36 4.76 -1.50
C GLY A 142 7.75 5.30 -1.26
N LYS A 143 7.97 5.80 -0.02
CA LYS A 143 9.30 5.99 0.56
C LYS A 143 9.45 5.01 1.70
N LEU A 144 10.34 4.02 1.54
CA LEU A 144 10.41 2.85 2.39
C LEU A 144 11.76 2.76 3.08
N SER A 145 11.76 2.36 4.34
CA SER A 145 12.95 1.92 5.07
C SER A 145 12.60 0.61 5.76
N VAL A 146 13.14 -0.51 5.26
CA VAL A 146 12.68 -1.84 5.67
C VAL A 146 13.81 -2.86 5.63
N ASP A 147 13.84 -3.81 6.58
CA ASP A 147 14.83 -4.86 6.54
C ASP A 147 14.44 -5.93 5.51
N ASN A 148 13.22 -6.46 5.57
CA ASN A 148 12.72 -7.49 4.65
C ASN A 148 11.48 -7.02 3.89
N LEU A 149 11.60 -6.87 2.59
CA LEU A 149 10.51 -6.43 1.70
C LEU A 149 10.11 -7.54 0.73
N ALA A 150 8.87 -8.02 0.85
CA ALA A 150 8.27 -8.95 -0.08
C ALA A 150 7.20 -8.25 -0.92
N LEU A 151 7.38 -8.22 -2.23
CA LEU A 151 6.50 -7.58 -3.19
C LEU A 151 5.93 -8.61 -4.18
N THR A 152 4.63 -8.59 -4.38
CA THR A 152 3.95 -9.32 -5.46
C THR A 152 3.11 -8.32 -6.25
N VAL A 153 3.42 -8.16 -7.54
CA VAL A 153 2.77 -7.18 -8.40
C VAL A 153 2.21 -7.87 -9.63
N ASN A 154 0.90 -7.78 -9.81
CA ASN A 154 0.19 -8.58 -10.80
C ASN A 154 -0.64 -7.73 -11.77
N LYS A 155 -0.90 -8.31 -12.95
CA LYS A 155 -1.77 -7.78 -14.01
C LYS A 155 -1.21 -6.47 -14.58
N ARG A 156 -1.76 -5.30 -14.24
CA ARG A 156 -1.35 -3.97 -14.69
C ARG A 156 -1.07 -3.04 -13.52
N ALA A 157 -0.76 -3.65 -12.36
CA ALA A 157 -0.38 -2.85 -11.19
C ALA A 157 1.03 -2.31 -11.36
N ASP A 158 1.23 -1.07 -10.93
CA ASP A 158 2.48 -0.35 -11.06
C ASP A 158 2.97 0.17 -9.70
N MET A 159 4.28 0.38 -9.58
CA MET A 159 4.88 0.83 -8.34
C MET A 159 6.04 1.78 -8.61
N LYS A 160 6.11 2.86 -7.80
CA LYS A 160 7.29 3.73 -7.73
C LYS A 160 7.73 3.85 -6.28
N ILE A 161 8.90 3.31 -5.95
CA ILE A 161 9.42 3.27 -4.59
C ILE A 161 10.86 3.77 -4.50
N GLU A 162 11.16 4.41 -3.38
CA GLU A 162 12.48 4.93 -3.04
C GLU A 162 12.83 4.63 -1.57
N GLY A 163 14.07 4.78 -1.17
CA GLY A 163 14.56 4.57 0.20
C GLY A 163 15.57 3.45 0.30
N ASP A 164 15.43 2.55 1.27
CA ASP A 164 16.36 1.47 1.54
C ASP A 164 15.67 0.16 1.96
N ALA A 165 16.26 -0.97 1.55
CA ALA A 165 15.87 -2.30 1.98
C ALA A 165 17.11 -3.21 2.11
N GLU A 166 17.17 -4.05 3.13
CA GLU A 166 18.25 -5.04 3.21
C GLU A 166 17.99 -6.21 2.25
N TYR A 167 16.78 -6.74 2.27
CA TYR A 167 16.35 -7.83 1.39
C TYR A 167 15.09 -7.46 0.62
N LEU A 168 15.12 -7.71 -0.69
CA LEU A 168 13.95 -7.59 -1.58
C LEU A 168 13.63 -8.94 -2.22
N SER A 169 12.42 -9.43 -2.02
CA SER A 169 11.82 -10.48 -2.82
C SER A 169 10.74 -9.88 -3.71
N LEU A 170 10.89 -9.91 -5.03
CA LEU A 170 9.94 -9.35 -5.98
C LEU A 170 9.43 -10.41 -6.95
N ILE A 171 8.13 -10.59 -6.99
CA ILE A 171 7.43 -11.43 -7.95
C ILE A 171 6.53 -10.52 -8.80
N THR A 172 6.68 -10.61 -10.13
CA THR A 172 5.82 -9.87 -11.06
C THR A 172 5.16 -10.81 -12.06
N THR A 173 3.87 -10.53 -12.34
CA THR A 173 3.09 -11.30 -13.32
C THR A 173 2.14 -10.37 -14.08
N GLY A 174 2.28 -10.27 -15.38
CA GLY A 174 1.43 -9.43 -16.22
C GLY A 174 2.21 -8.31 -16.89
N SER A 175 1.59 -7.15 -17.07
CA SER A 175 2.22 -5.95 -17.64
C SER A 175 2.43 -4.93 -16.52
N THR A 176 3.49 -5.12 -15.75
CA THR A 176 3.80 -4.29 -14.56
C THR A 176 4.99 -3.37 -14.84
N ASP A 177 4.96 -2.15 -14.29
CA ASP A 177 6.07 -1.18 -14.34
C ASP A 177 6.56 -0.90 -12.90
N ILE A 178 7.73 -1.45 -12.55
CA ILE A 178 8.30 -1.36 -11.19
C ILE A 178 9.48 -0.40 -11.19
N LYS A 179 9.27 0.82 -10.74
CA LYS A 179 10.29 1.87 -10.63
C LYS A 179 10.90 1.87 -9.22
N ALA A 180 11.89 1.01 -9.00
CA ALA A 180 12.59 0.83 -7.73
C ALA A 180 14.11 1.12 -7.83
N LYS A 181 14.56 1.87 -8.84
CA LYS A 181 15.99 2.25 -8.98
C LYS A 181 16.49 3.17 -7.86
N ASP A 182 15.58 3.87 -7.20
CA ASP A 182 15.86 4.80 -6.10
C ASP A 182 15.67 4.13 -4.72
N LEU A 183 15.24 2.87 -4.67
CA LEU A 183 15.27 2.01 -3.49
C LEU A 183 16.65 1.31 -3.43
N LYS A 184 17.45 1.62 -2.42
CA LYS A 184 18.79 1.02 -2.24
C LYS A 184 18.66 -0.34 -1.57
N VAL A 185 18.76 -1.39 -2.36
CA VAL A 185 18.64 -2.77 -1.91
C VAL A 185 20.03 -3.39 -1.75
N THR A 186 20.23 -4.13 -0.66
CA THR A 186 21.48 -4.88 -0.46
C THR A 186 21.45 -6.20 -1.22
N ASN A 187 20.43 -7.02 -1.01
CA ASN A 187 20.27 -8.33 -1.66
C ASN A 187 18.86 -8.45 -2.25
N ALA A 188 18.74 -9.03 -3.44
CA ALA A 188 17.43 -9.19 -4.08
C ALA A 188 17.25 -10.54 -4.79
N ASN A 189 16.01 -11.03 -4.73
CA ASN A 189 15.51 -12.13 -5.54
C ASN A 189 14.37 -11.65 -6.43
N LEU A 190 14.52 -11.74 -7.74
CA LEU A 190 13.52 -11.30 -8.72
C LEU A 190 12.97 -12.49 -9.51
N ASN A 191 11.66 -12.60 -9.54
CA ASN A 191 10.94 -13.55 -10.39
C ASN A 191 9.97 -12.77 -11.27
N ALA A 192 10.34 -12.57 -12.54
CA ALA A 192 9.59 -11.75 -13.48
C ALA A 192 8.96 -12.62 -14.58
N SER A 193 7.68 -12.38 -14.86
CA SER A 193 6.99 -13.09 -15.93
C SER A 193 6.08 -12.18 -16.76
N ASN A 194 5.78 -12.62 -17.98
CA ASN A 194 4.99 -11.93 -18.99
C ASN A 194 5.69 -10.66 -19.53
N THR A 195 5.16 -9.45 -19.31
CA THR A 195 5.68 -8.19 -19.89
C THR A 195 6.04 -7.19 -18.81
N SER A 196 6.78 -7.62 -17.79
CA SER A 196 7.17 -6.78 -16.67
C SER A 196 8.40 -5.95 -16.99
N ASP A 197 8.35 -4.64 -16.72
CA ASP A 197 9.50 -3.73 -16.74
C ASP A 197 9.93 -3.41 -15.31
N ILE A 198 11.16 -3.81 -14.94
CA ILE A 198 11.67 -3.71 -13.57
C ILE A 198 12.94 -2.88 -13.56
N TYR A 199 12.94 -1.76 -12.85
CA TYR A 199 14.10 -0.90 -12.61
C TYR A 199 14.52 -1.05 -11.15
N VAL A 200 15.64 -1.71 -10.87
CA VAL A 200 16.07 -2.05 -9.51
C VAL A 200 17.52 -1.67 -9.27
N TYR A 201 17.81 -1.13 -8.09
CA TYR A 201 19.17 -0.94 -7.60
C TYR A 201 19.51 -2.01 -6.58
N VAL A 202 20.61 -2.74 -6.80
CA VAL A 202 21.12 -3.75 -5.85
C VAL A 202 22.62 -3.57 -5.68
N SER A 203 23.11 -3.72 -4.44
CA SER A 203 24.50 -3.47 -4.13
C SER A 203 25.37 -4.71 -3.97
N LYS A 204 24.83 -5.87 -3.52
CA LYS A 204 25.59 -7.10 -3.29
C LYS A 204 25.17 -8.26 -4.16
N GLU A 205 24.07 -8.93 -3.85
CA GLU A 205 23.64 -10.15 -4.53
C GLU A 205 22.29 -9.96 -5.20
N LEU A 206 22.18 -10.40 -6.46
CA LEU A 206 20.95 -10.34 -7.24
C LEU A 206 20.71 -11.67 -7.95
N ASN A 207 19.68 -12.40 -7.50
CA ASN A 207 19.21 -13.61 -8.18
C ASN A 207 18.05 -13.25 -9.10
N ILE A 208 18.07 -13.73 -10.33
CA ILE A 208 17.05 -13.41 -11.34
C ILE A 208 16.55 -14.68 -12.00
N TYR A 209 15.23 -14.83 -12.01
CA TYR A 209 14.49 -15.67 -12.93
C TYR A 209 13.55 -14.80 -13.75
N ALA A 210 13.64 -14.86 -15.07
CA ALA A 210 12.79 -14.07 -15.97
C ALA A 210 12.30 -14.89 -17.16
N LYS A 211 11.03 -14.71 -17.52
CA LYS A 211 10.41 -15.35 -18.70
C LYS A 211 9.41 -14.43 -19.39
N GLY A 212 9.04 -14.80 -20.63
CA GLY A 212 8.12 -14.01 -21.45
C GLY A 212 8.82 -12.87 -22.17
N LYS A 213 8.46 -11.63 -21.87
CA LYS A 213 9.07 -10.41 -22.42
C LYS A 213 9.34 -9.43 -21.28
N SER A 214 10.04 -9.90 -20.25
CA SER A 214 10.37 -9.07 -19.07
C SER A 214 11.71 -8.37 -19.28
N PHE A 215 11.77 -7.06 -18.99
CA PHE A 215 13.00 -6.28 -19.05
C PHE A 215 13.41 -5.87 -17.63
N ILE A 216 14.63 -6.28 -17.22
CA ILE A 216 15.16 -6.00 -15.89
C ILE A 216 16.35 -5.06 -16.04
N TYR A 217 16.17 -3.80 -15.65
CA TYR A 217 17.19 -2.75 -15.66
C TYR A 217 17.86 -2.71 -14.29
N VAL A 218 19.12 -3.17 -14.24
CA VAL A 218 19.89 -3.32 -13.00
C VAL A 218 20.81 -2.13 -12.82
N TYR A 219 20.61 -1.39 -11.73
CA TYR A 219 21.48 -0.32 -11.25
C TYR A 219 22.32 -0.82 -10.07
N GLY A 220 23.48 -0.21 -9.87
CA GLY A 220 24.48 -0.69 -8.90
C GLY A 220 25.41 -1.73 -9.50
N THR A 221 26.17 -2.42 -8.64
CA THR A 221 27.20 -3.37 -9.06
C THR A 221 27.07 -4.72 -8.34
N PRO A 222 25.88 -5.37 -8.35
CA PRO A 222 25.70 -6.62 -7.66
C PRO A 222 26.42 -7.78 -8.40
N HIS A 223 26.72 -8.81 -7.64
CA HIS A 223 26.97 -10.14 -8.21
C HIS A 223 25.62 -10.70 -8.69
N ILE A 224 25.46 -10.90 -10.00
CA ILE A 224 24.22 -11.37 -10.60
C ILE A 224 24.29 -12.87 -10.86
N LYS A 225 23.36 -13.61 -10.25
CA LYS A 225 23.11 -15.01 -10.54
C LYS A 225 21.82 -15.13 -11.38
N VAL A 226 21.93 -15.61 -12.59
CA VAL A 226 20.80 -15.85 -13.47
C VAL A 226 20.35 -17.30 -13.31
N GLU A 227 19.21 -17.50 -12.67
CA GLU A 227 18.62 -18.85 -12.48
C GLU A 227 17.83 -19.31 -13.71
N GLY A 228 17.31 -18.36 -14.47
CA GLY A 228 16.67 -18.61 -15.76
C GLY A 228 16.40 -17.30 -16.50
N LEU A 229 16.66 -17.31 -17.79
CA LEU A 229 16.36 -16.19 -18.70
C LEU A 229 15.75 -16.78 -19.97
N ASN A 230 14.42 -16.75 -20.03
CA ASN A 230 13.67 -17.49 -21.06
C ASN A 230 12.92 -16.52 -21.98
N ASP A 231 12.58 -17.01 -23.16
CA ASP A 231 11.82 -16.31 -24.21
C ASP A 231 12.54 -15.01 -24.67
N LYS A 232 11.87 -13.87 -24.59
CA LYS A 232 12.40 -12.57 -25.01
C LYS A 232 12.82 -11.68 -23.82
N SER A 233 12.98 -12.27 -22.64
CA SER A 233 13.38 -11.53 -21.45
C SER A 233 14.83 -11.07 -21.53
N GLN A 234 15.12 -9.90 -20.94
CA GLN A 234 16.44 -9.29 -20.99
C GLN A 234 16.86 -8.71 -19.65
N ILE A 235 18.16 -8.83 -19.35
CA ILE A 235 18.80 -8.16 -18.20
C ILE A 235 19.71 -7.07 -18.75
N ILE A 236 19.52 -5.83 -18.33
CA ILE A 236 20.19 -4.65 -18.86
C ILE A 236 20.89 -3.93 -17.69
N LYS A 237 22.21 -3.95 -17.68
CA LYS A 237 23.02 -3.18 -16.69
C LYS A 237 23.02 -1.70 -17.05
N LYS A 238 22.86 -0.83 -16.04
CA LYS A 238 22.79 0.63 -16.15
C LYS A 238 23.90 1.29 -15.33
#